data_e5307e4e6a271dff6598bc995b84de44
#
_entry.id   e5307e4e6a271dff6598bc995b84de44
#
_cell.length_a   1.000
_cell.length_b   1.000
_cell.length_c   1.000
_cell.angle_alpha   90.00
_cell.angle_beta   90.00
_cell.angle_gamma   90.00
#
_symmetry.space_group_name_H-M   'P 1'
#
loop_
_entity.id
_entity.type
_entity.pdbx_description
1 polymer ?
#
loop_
_entity_poly.entity_id
_entity_poly.type
_entity_poly.pdbx_seq_one_letter_code
_entity_poly.pdbx_strand_id
1 'polypeptide(L)'
;MYRWELDGPAQREFAELPPAARAFLAAFIDAVVIVDPVQYQRRRDERDDVSMPLRSLHFGPDGGGLVTFLVYPPDDLVLVVKIQWLGG
;
A
#
# COMPACT_ATOMS: atom_id res chain seq x y z
N MET A 1 -11.87 -8.38 9.60
CA MET A 1 -10.41 -8.16 9.58
C MET A 1 -9.97 -7.86 8.17
N TYR A 2 -9.14 -6.83 8.00
CA TYR A 2 -8.67 -6.46 6.68
C TYR A 2 -7.59 -7.42 6.20
N ARG A 3 -7.53 -7.58 4.88
CA ARG A 3 -6.45 -8.30 4.22
C ARG A 3 -5.86 -7.39 3.15
N TRP A 4 -4.71 -7.73 2.64
CA TRP A 4 -4.13 -6.97 1.55
C TRP A 4 -3.81 -7.88 0.38
N GLU A 5 -3.91 -7.30 -0.81
CA GLU A 5 -3.65 -7.99 -2.07
C GLU A 5 -2.90 -7.06 -2.98
N LEU A 6 -2.23 -7.64 -3.95
CA LEU A 6 -1.51 -6.90 -4.97
C LEU A 6 -2.31 -7.00 -6.28
N ASP A 7 -2.54 -5.89 -6.95
CA ASP A 7 -3.13 -5.97 -8.26
C ASP A 7 -2.08 -6.42 -9.28
N GLY A 8 -2.49 -6.58 -10.56
CA GLY A 8 -1.60 -7.16 -11.57
C GLY A 8 -0.25 -6.47 -11.68
N PRO A 9 -0.21 -5.15 -11.92
CA PRO A 9 1.08 -4.45 -12.01
C PRO A 9 1.87 -4.52 -10.71
N ALA A 10 1.20 -4.44 -9.57
CA ALA A 10 1.88 -4.49 -8.28
C ALA A 10 2.48 -5.86 -8.02
N GLN A 11 1.83 -6.93 -8.48
CA GLN A 11 2.40 -8.27 -8.35
C GLN A 11 3.76 -8.36 -9.03
N ARG A 12 3.86 -7.79 -10.22
CA ARG A 12 5.12 -7.80 -10.97
C ARG A 12 6.16 -6.94 -10.24
N GLU A 13 5.76 -5.77 -9.78
CA GLU A 13 6.68 -4.90 -9.07
C GLU A 13 7.19 -5.54 -7.79
N PHE A 14 6.30 -6.23 -7.09
CA PHE A 14 6.70 -6.94 -5.87
C PHE A 14 7.73 -8.02 -6.18
N ALA A 15 7.50 -8.78 -7.24
CA ALA A 15 8.42 -9.86 -7.61
C ALA A 15 9.80 -9.33 -8.00
N GLU A 16 9.87 -8.11 -8.48
CA GLU A 16 11.14 -7.50 -8.89
C GLU A 16 11.89 -6.86 -7.74
N LEU A 17 11.28 -6.75 -6.56
CA LEU A 17 11.97 -6.19 -5.41
C LEU A 17 13.07 -7.13 -4.92
N PRO A 18 14.16 -6.58 -4.37
CA PRO A 18 15.12 -7.42 -3.65
C PRO A 18 14.41 -8.16 -2.51
N PRO A 19 14.90 -9.36 -2.13
CA PRO A 19 14.23 -10.13 -1.08
C PRO A 19 14.05 -9.36 0.23
N ALA A 20 15.04 -8.58 0.63
CA ALA A 20 14.91 -7.78 1.85
C ALA A 20 13.79 -6.74 1.71
N ALA A 21 13.68 -6.13 0.54
CA ALA A 21 12.64 -5.13 0.31
C ALA A 21 11.25 -5.75 0.36
N ARG A 22 11.10 -6.96 -0.17
CA ARG A 22 9.82 -7.67 -0.08
C ARG A 22 9.44 -7.93 1.37
N ALA A 23 10.41 -8.33 2.18
CA ALA A 23 10.17 -8.58 3.60
C ALA A 23 9.78 -7.29 4.33
N PHE A 24 10.47 -6.19 4.04
CA PHE A 24 10.13 -4.90 4.65
C PHE A 24 8.72 -4.48 4.26
N LEU A 25 8.34 -4.64 3.01
CA LEU A 25 7.00 -4.23 2.57
C LEU A 25 5.93 -5.07 3.23
N ALA A 26 6.09 -6.39 3.25
CA ALA A 26 5.10 -7.25 3.88
C ALA A 26 4.95 -6.93 5.36
N ALA A 27 6.06 -6.75 6.05
CA ALA A 27 6.03 -6.42 7.48
C ALA A 27 5.37 -5.06 7.69
N PHE A 28 5.65 -4.09 6.83
CA PHE A 28 5.07 -2.75 6.94
C PHE A 28 3.55 -2.82 6.78
N ILE A 29 3.08 -3.52 5.76
CA ILE A 29 1.65 -3.61 5.53
C ILE A 29 0.97 -4.33 6.69
N ASP A 30 1.55 -5.43 7.16
CA ASP A 30 0.96 -6.19 8.25
C ASP A 30 0.97 -5.43 9.56
N ALA A 31 1.98 -4.64 9.83
CA ALA A 31 2.12 -3.97 11.12
C ALA A 31 1.48 -2.59 11.15
N VAL A 32 1.34 -1.94 10.01
CA VAL A 32 0.93 -0.54 9.95
C VAL A 32 -0.37 -0.39 9.17
N VAL A 33 -0.41 -0.88 7.95
CA VAL A 33 -1.51 -0.53 7.06
C VAL A 33 -2.79 -1.26 7.42
N ILE A 34 -2.74 -2.58 7.62
CA ILE A 34 -3.96 -3.34 7.86
C ILE A 34 -4.41 -3.33 9.32
N VAL A 35 -3.62 -2.74 10.20
CA VAL A 35 -4.03 -2.57 11.60
C VAL A 35 -5.21 -1.61 11.69
N ASP A 36 -5.14 -0.51 10.96
CA ASP A 36 -6.22 0.46 10.94
C ASP A 36 -6.28 1.13 9.57
N PRO A 37 -6.72 0.38 8.55
CA PRO A 37 -6.67 0.91 7.18
C PRO A 37 -7.60 2.09 6.97
N VAL A 38 -8.65 2.21 7.76
CA VAL A 38 -9.65 3.26 7.57
C VAL A 38 -9.04 4.64 7.70
N GLN A 39 -8.00 4.78 8.51
CA GLN A 39 -7.33 6.07 8.67
C GLN A 39 -6.74 6.59 7.36
N TYR A 40 -6.50 5.70 6.40
CA TYR A 40 -5.93 6.08 5.12
C TYR A 40 -6.99 6.30 4.05
N GLN A 41 -8.24 6.03 4.39
CA GLN A 41 -9.32 6.27 3.46
C GLN A 41 -9.57 7.75 3.35
N ARG A 42 -9.74 8.24 2.11
CA ARG A 42 -9.98 9.65 1.90
C ARG A 42 -11.34 10.03 2.46
N ARG A 43 -11.41 11.15 3.13
CA ARG A 43 -12.64 11.60 3.73
C ARG A 43 -13.63 12.02 2.65
N ARG A 44 -14.90 11.82 2.96
CA ARG A 44 -15.94 12.15 2.00
C ARG A 44 -16.01 13.62 1.70
N ASP A 45 -15.70 14.46 2.67
CA ASP A 45 -15.81 15.90 2.51
C ASP A 45 -14.59 16.52 1.83
N GLU A 46 -13.59 15.74 1.51
CA GLU A 46 -12.45 16.25 0.77
C GLU A 46 -12.88 16.57 -0.64
N ARG A 47 -12.45 17.71 -1.09
CA ARG A 47 -12.76 18.13 -2.43
C ARG A 47 -11.90 17.39 -3.39
N ASP A 48 -12.45 16.36 -3.90
CA ASP A 48 -11.67 15.48 -4.70
C ASP A 48 -12.57 14.84 -5.74
N ASP A 49 -12.33 15.22 -6.94
CA ASP A 49 -13.08 14.67 -8.07
C ASP A 49 -12.55 13.33 -8.49
N VAL A 50 -11.46 12.91 -7.88
CA VAL A 50 -10.87 11.63 -8.19
C VAL A 50 -11.69 10.54 -7.57
N SER A 51 -12.07 9.58 -8.36
CA SER A 51 -12.87 8.48 -7.88
C SER A 51 -12.07 7.48 -7.05
N MET A 52 -10.75 7.52 -7.11
CA MET A 52 -9.89 6.52 -6.49
C MET A 52 -9.10 7.15 -5.34
N PRO A 53 -9.46 6.84 -4.11
CA PRO A 53 -8.77 7.41 -2.94
C PRO A 53 -7.46 6.69 -2.67
N LEU A 54 -6.48 6.92 -3.53
CA LEU A 54 -5.18 6.30 -3.39
C LEU A 54 -4.36 6.99 -2.30
N ARG A 55 -3.57 6.21 -1.59
CA ARG A 55 -2.63 6.70 -0.59
C ARG A 55 -1.26 6.11 -0.86
N SER A 56 -0.24 6.89 -0.57
CA SER A 56 1.14 6.42 -0.73
C SER A 56 1.89 6.61 0.57
N LEU A 57 2.61 5.59 0.99
CA LEU A 57 3.41 5.63 2.21
C LEU A 57 4.80 5.10 1.92
N HIS A 58 5.78 5.67 2.61
CA HIS A 58 7.14 5.15 2.53
C HIS A 58 7.31 3.93 3.41
N PHE A 59 8.14 3.01 2.96
CA PHE A 59 8.45 1.82 3.74
C PHE A 59 9.94 1.49 3.61
N GLY A 60 10.40 0.62 4.49
CA GLY A 60 11.79 0.18 4.47
C GLY A 60 12.72 1.10 5.25
N PRO A 61 13.96 0.69 5.42
CA PRO A 61 14.95 1.53 6.11
C PRO A 61 15.14 2.82 5.32
N ASP A 62 15.18 3.92 6.03
CA ASP A 62 15.37 5.24 5.42
C ASP A 62 14.25 5.63 4.44
N GLY A 63 13.14 4.90 4.45
CA GLY A 63 12.02 5.24 3.57
C GLY A 63 12.33 5.09 2.09
N GLY A 64 13.20 4.14 1.73
CA GLY A 64 13.61 3.97 0.33
C GLY A 64 12.55 3.33 -0.55
N GLY A 65 11.47 2.82 0.02
CA GLY A 65 10.37 2.28 -0.74
C GLY A 65 9.14 3.17 -0.65
N LEU A 66 8.28 3.05 -1.65
CA LEU A 66 7.01 3.77 -1.67
C LEU A 66 5.94 2.80 -2.13
N VAL A 67 4.90 2.64 -1.31
CA VAL A 67 3.78 1.78 -1.65
C VAL A 67 2.54 2.62 -1.82
N THR A 68 1.82 2.41 -2.91
CA THR A 68 0.56 3.09 -3.19
C THR A 68 -0.56 2.06 -3.13
N PHE A 69 -1.59 2.39 -2.38
CA PHE A 69 -2.68 1.45 -2.14
C PHE A 69 -4.00 2.20 -2.03
N LEU A 70 -5.08 1.43 -2.14
CA LEU A 70 -6.40 1.96 -1.85
C LEU A 70 -7.06 1.06 -0.81
N VAL A 71 -7.88 1.67 0.03
CA VAL A 71 -8.64 0.96 1.06
C VAL A 71 -10.06 0.78 0.56
N TYR A 72 -10.53 -0.46 0.55
CA TYR A 72 -11.85 -0.78 0.08
C TYR A 72 -12.62 -1.48 1.20
N PRO A 73 -13.32 -0.69 2.05
CA PRO A 73 -13.98 -1.25 3.23
C PRO A 73 -15.06 -2.29 2.95
N PRO A 74 -15.82 -2.20 1.86
CA PRO A 74 -16.86 -3.22 1.64
C PRO A 74 -16.34 -4.64 1.62
N ASP A 75 -15.08 -4.82 1.19
CA ASP A 75 -14.47 -6.15 1.14
C ASP A 75 -13.39 -6.35 2.17
N ASP A 76 -13.24 -5.41 3.10
CA ASP A 76 -12.15 -5.43 4.09
C ASP A 76 -10.81 -5.64 3.38
N LEU A 77 -10.59 -4.85 2.34
CA LEU A 77 -9.46 -5.05 1.45
C LEU A 77 -8.59 -3.80 1.37
N VAL A 78 -7.29 -4.03 1.45
CA VAL A 78 -6.28 -3.04 1.07
C VAL A 78 -5.67 -3.54 -0.23
N LEU A 79 -5.87 -2.79 -1.30
CA LEU A 79 -5.35 -3.20 -2.61
C LEU A 79 -4.13 -2.37 -2.94
N VAL A 80 -2.98 -3.04 -3.05
CA VAL A 80 -1.74 -2.39 -3.42
C VAL A 80 -1.70 -2.28 -4.94
N VAL A 81 -1.55 -1.07 -5.43
CA VAL A 81 -1.60 -0.82 -6.88
C VAL A 81 -0.26 -0.43 -7.46
N LYS A 82 0.69 0.00 -6.64
CA LYS A 82 2.00 0.38 -7.14
C LYS A 82 3.04 0.24 -6.04
N ILE A 83 4.23 -0.22 -6.42
CA ILE A 83 5.37 -0.33 -5.51
C ILE A 83 6.58 0.25 -6.22
N GLN A 84 7.30 1.14 -5.54
CA GLN A 84 8.53 1.72 -6.05
C GLN A 84 9.63 1.47 -5.03
N TRP A 85 10.83 1.18 -5.51
CA TRP A 85 11.96 0.92 -4.63
C TRP A 85 13.17 1.69 -5.14
N LEU A 86 13.60 2.65 -4.35
CA LEU A 86 14.76 3.47 -4.66
C LEU A 86 15.94 3.16 -3.76
N GLY A 87 15.74 2.35 -2.75
CA GLY A 87 16.80 1.92 -1.85
C GLY A 87 17.69 0.90 -2.55
N GLY A 88 18.93 1.03 -2.44
CA GLY A 88 19.90 0.21 -3.13
C GLY A 88 19.91 -1.29 -2.86
#